data_ff6f2ced300a8d6488d52ca3dfeb995c
#
_entry.id   ff6f2ced300a8d6488d52ca3dfeb995c
#
_cell.length_a   1.000
_cell.length_b   1.000
_cell.length_c   1.000
_cell.angle_alpha   90.00
_cell.angle_beta   90.00
_cell.angle_gamma   90.00
#
_symmetry.space_group_name_H-M   'P 1'
#
loop_
_entity.id
_entity.type
_entity.pdbx_description
1 polymer ?
#
loop_
_entity_poly.entity_id
_entity_poly.type
_entity_poly.pdbx_seq_one_letter_code
_entity_poly.pdbx_strand_id
1 'polypeptide(L)'
;GPPSAWHITDSAALKTAVDNCLRAVPSGLDCCKPKSEGGGGADCGAGGHAAIGDWDVSQVTLMDGLFDGREVGKEFNQDISKWDVSKVTNMKYMFFHSAFDQDITGWNTASLPNDRASYRMFTGDSAWYRKYGRVGWSGFGDMNGPPSAWHITDSAALKTAVKNCLAAVPTG
;
A
#
# COMPACT_ATOMS: atom_id res chain seq x y z
N GLY A 1 -20.15 0.95 20.36
CA GLY A 1 -19.04 0.81 19.45
C GLY A 1 -18.99 1.92 18.43
N PRO A 2 -17.87 2.21 17.77
CA PRO A 2 -17.88 3.16 16.66
C PRO A 2 -18.97 2.75 15.68
N PRO A 3 -19.72 3.70 15.07
CA PRO A 3 -20.69 3.38 14.04
C PRO A 3 -19.98 2.47 13.03
N SER A 4 -20.66 1.40 12.64
CA SER A 4 -20.18 0.34 11.77
C SER A 4 -19.16 0.92 10.79
N ALA A 5 -17.90 0.61 11.07
CA ALA A 5 -16.77 1.24 10.44
C ALA A 5 -16.99 1.27 8.93
N TRP A 6 -16.57 2.30 8.30
CA TRP A 6 -16.54 2.51 6.86
C TRP A 6 -16.08 1.24 6.15
N HIS A 7 -17.00 0.28 6.03
CA HIS A 7 -16.74 -1.12 5.73
C HIS A 7 -16.88 -1.33 4.25
N ILE A 8 -15.76 -1.46 3.57
CA ILE A 8 -15.70 -1.72 2.14
C ILE A 8 -15.72 -3.22 1.92
N THR A 9 -16.83 -3.73 1.43
CA THR A 9 -17.13 -5.16 1.38
C THR A 9 -16.52 -5.90 0.19
N ASP A 10 -16.14 -5.20 -0.87
CA ASP A 10 -15.60 -5.82 -2.08
C ASP A 10 -14.61 -4.93 -2.82
N SER A 11 -13.87 -5.55 -3.74
CA SER A 11 -12.80 -4.90 -4.50
C SER A 11 -13.29 -3.81 -5.45
N ALA A 12 -14.49 -3.94 -6.01
CA ALA A 12 -15.05 -2.95 -6.93
C ALA A 12 -15.48 -1.68 -6.17
N ALA A 13 -16.08 -1.85 -5.00
CA ALA A 13 -16.42 -0.75 -4.10
C ALA A 13 -15.17 0.01 -3.65
N LEU A 14 -14.08 -0.71 -3.29
CA LEU A 14 -12.81 -0.10 -2.94
C LEU A 14 -12.23 0.71 -4.11
N LYS A 15 -12.18 0.12 -5.31
CA LYS A 15 -11.67 0.82 -6.49
C LYS A 15 -12.46 2.10 -6.78
N THR A 16 -13.77 2.04 -6.72
CA THR A 16 -14.64 3.20 -6.94
C THR A 16 -14.38 4.30 -5.88
N ALA A 17 -14.29 3.92 -4.62
CA ALA A 17 -14.01 4.86 -3.54
C ALA A 17 -12.65 5.54 -3.71
N VAL A 18 -11.60 4.78 -4.04
CA VAL A 18 -10.25 5.31 -4.32
C VAL A 18 -10.25 6.21 -5.54
N ASP A 19 -10.86 5.80 -6.66
CA ASP A 19 -10.92 6.61 -7.87
C ASP A 19 -11.62 7.95 -7.62
N ASN A 20 -12.75 7.96 -6.91
CA ASN A 20 -13.46 9.18 -6.55
C ASN A 20 -12.64 10.08 -5.63
N CYS A 21 -12.00 9.48 -4.62
CA CYS A 21 -11.09 10.17 -3.70
C CYS A 21 -9.97 10.87 -4.46
N LEU A 22 -9.20 10.13 -5.25
CA LEU A 22 -7.98 10.65 -5.90
C LEU A 22 -8.29 11.58 -7.08
N ARG A 23 -9.46 11.49 -7.70
CA ARG A 23 -9.92 12.48 -8.68
C ARG A 23 -10.26 13.82 -8.02
N ALA A 24 -10.80 13.81 -6.80
CA ALA A 24 -11.11 15.02 -6.04
C ALA A 24 -9.85 15.63 -5.41
N VAL A 25 -8.98 14.80 -4.83
CA VAL A 25 -7.72 15.20 -4.18
C VAL A 25 -6.63 14.20 -4.55
N PRO A 26 -5.75 14.48 -5.50
CA PRO A 26 -4.74 13.53 -6.01
C PRO A 26 -3.80 12.94 -4.95
N SER A 27 -3.52 13.67 -3.87
CA SER A 27 -2.73 13.18 -2.74
C SER A 27 -3.49 12.22 -1.82
N GLY A 28 -4.83 12.16 -1.92
CA GLY A 28 -5.71 11.40 -1.05
C GLY A 28 -6.01 12.05 0.30
N LEU A 29 -5.38 13.20 0.62
CA LEU A 29 -5.55 13.86 1.92
C LEU A 29 -6.97 14.40 2.08
N ASP A 30 -7.69 13.93 3.10
CA ASP A 30 -9.06 14.37 3.44
C ASP A 30 -10.02 14.39 2.25
N CYS A 31 -9.79 13.54 1.24
CA CYS A 31 -10.54 13.56 -0.02
C CYS A 31 -12.04 13.32 0.16
N CYS A 32 -12.43 12.44 1.08
CA CYS A 32 -13.82 12.08 1.34
C CYS A 32 -14.49 12.99 2.37
N LYS A 33 -13.71 13.79 3.09
CA LYS A 33 -14.23 14.75 4.06
C LYS A 33 -15.04 15.82 3.36
N PRO A 34 -16.17 16.28 3.94
CA PRO A 34 -16.99 17.31 3.32
C PRO A 34 -16.23 18.62 3.02
N LYS A 35 -16.55 19.27 1.91
CA LYS A 35 -15.97 20.59 1.59
C LYS A 35 -16.26 21.65 2.64
N SER A 36 -17.42 21.57 3.31
CA SER A 36 -17.78 22.44 4.43
C SER A 36 -16.84 22.31 5.63
N GLU A 37 -16.10 21.20 5.71
CA GLU A 37 -15.12 20.90 6.76
C GLU A 37 -13.67 20.99 6.26
N GLY A 38 -13.46 21.56 5.09
CA GLY A 38 -12.14 21.73 4.48
C GLY A 38 -11.62 20.50 3.74
N GLY A 39 -12.47 19.52 3.44
CA GLY A 39 -12.10 18.32 2.68
C GLY A 39 -12.36 18.42 1.20
N GLY A 40 -12.07 17.35 0.46
CA GLY A 40 -12.25 17.22 -0.98
C GLY A 40 -13.70 17.05 -1.43
N GLY A 41 -14.56 16.56 -0.56
CA GLY A 41 -16.00 16.32 -0.81
C GLY A 41 -16.26 15.18 -1.81
N ALA A 42 -15.33 14.22 -1.93
CA ALA A 42 -15.52 13.06 -2.78
C ALA A 42 -16.62 12.14 -2.22
N ASP A 43 -17.40 11.54 -3.11
CA ASP A 43 -18.25 10.41 -2.76
C ASP A 43 -17.42 9.13 -2.69
N CYS A 44 -17.04 8.76 -1.49
CA CYS A 44 -16.24 7.56 -1.22
C CYS A 44 -17.10 6.33 -0.89
N GLY A 45 -18.41 6.39 -1.14
CA GLY A 45 -19.32 5.26 -0.91
C GLY A 45 -19.21 4.71 0.50
N ALA A 46 -18.92 3.42 0.62
CA ALA A 46 -18.75 2.77 1.91
C ALA A 46 -17.56 3.31 2.74
N GLY A 47 -16.60 4.01 2.14
CA GLY A 47 -15.53 4.75 2.84
C GLY A 47 -16.03 5.99 3.58
N GLY A 48 -17.25 6.46 3.28
CA GLY A 48 -17.89 7.59 3.94
C GLY A 48 -17.03 8.84 3.92
N HIS A 49 -16.89 9.49 5.08
CA HIS A 49 -16.06 10.69 5.25
C HIS A 49 -14.73 10.42 5.97
N ALA A 50 -14.42 9.14 6.24
CA ALA A 50 -13.19 8.77 6.92
C ALA A 50 -11.96 9.05 6.04
N ALA A 51 -10.82 9.27 6.68
CA ALA A 51 -9.54 9.26 6.00
C ALA A 51 -9.30 7.89 5.36
N ILE A 52 -8.65 7.87 4.19
CA ILE A 52 -8.45 6.64 3.41
C ILE A 52 -7.74 5.54 4.22
N GLY A 53 -6.83 5.91 5.13
CA GLY A 53 -6.12 4.97 6.00
C GLY A 53 -6.99 4.32 7.09
N ASP A 54 -8.16 4.88 7.36
CA ASP A 54 -9.10 4.38 8.38
C ASP A 54 -10.23 3.52 7.78
N TRP A 55 -10.22 3.27 6.47
CA TRP A 55 -11.19 2.39 5.84
C TRP A 55 -10.97 0.94 6.26
N ASP A 56 -12.04 0.23 6.58
CA ASP A 56 -12.00 -1.20 6.77
C ASP A 56 -12.06 -1.91 5.42
N VAL A 57 -10.93 -2.48 5.01
CA VAL A 57 -10.75 -3.22 3.76
C VAL A 57 -10.58 -4.73 3.99
N SER A 58 -10.86 -5.21 5.20
CA SER A 58 -10.62 -6.60 5.63
C SER A 58 -11.34 -7.68 4.80
N GLN A 59 -12.33 -7.31 4.00
CA GLN A 59 -13.05 -8.23 3.11
C GLN A 59 -12.58 -8.14 1.65
N VAL A 60 -11.68 -7.21 1.33
CA VAL A 60 -11.18 -7.00 -0.03
C VAL A 60 -10.18 -8.08 -0.41
N THR A 61 -10.31 -8.60 -1.61
CA THR A 61 -9.45 -9.68 -2.14
C THR A 61 -8.57 -9.25 -3.31
N LEU A 62 -8.91 -8.17 -4.01
CA LEU A 62 -8.17 -7.66 -5.16
C LEU A 62 -7.86 -6.18 -4.97
N MET A 63 -6.58 -5.82 -5.11
CA MET A 63 -6.07 -4.46 -5.02
C MET A 63 -5.15 -4.10 -6.21
N ASP A 64 -5.31 -4.82 -7.33
CA ASP A 64 -4.50 -4.59 -8.51
C ASP A 64 -4.74 -3.19 -9.09
N GLY A 65 -3.65 -2.48 -9.37
CA GLY A 65 -3.66 -1.14 -9.93
C GLY A 65 -4.34 -0.07 -9.07
N LEU A 66 -4.63 -0.33 -7.80
CA LEU A 66 -5.47 0.53 -6.96
C LEU A 66 -4.97 1.97 -6.87
N PHE A 67 -3.65 2.15 -6.79
CA PHE A 67 -2.96 3.45 -6.74
C PHE A 67 -1.95 3.59 -7.87
N ASP A 68 -2.26 3.03 -9.05
CA ASP A 68 -1.40 3.13 -10.22
C ASP A 68 -1.29 4.58 -10.69
N GLY A 69 -0.07 5.11 -10.73
CA GLY A 69 0.21 6.48 -11.12
C GLY A 69 -0.02 6.81 -12.60
N ARG A 70 -0.23 5.78 -13.43
CA ARG A 70 -0.68 5.96 -14.83
C ARG A 70 -2.16 6.37 -14.90
N GLU A 71 -2.91 6.13 -13.84
CA GLU A 71 -4.32 6.49 -13.72
C GLU A 71 -4.52 7.61 -12.68
N VAL A 72 -4.87 7.28 -11.46
CA VAL A 72 -5.22 8.26 -10.41
C VAL A 72 -4.20 8.34 -9.27
N GLY A 73 -3.34 7.35 -9.12
CA GLY A 73 -2.47 7.18 -7.94
C GLY A 73 -1.13 7.94 -7.98
N LYS A 74 -0.89 8.81 -8.97
CA LYS A 74 0.44 9.44 -9.17
C LYS A 74 0.96 10.18 -7.94
N GLU A 75 0.11 10.94 -7.26
CA GLU A 75 0.47 11.77 -6.11
C GLU A 75 0.06 11.15 -4.77
N PHE A 76 -0.53 9.93 -4.80
CA PHE A 76 -1.00 9.28 -3.59
C PHE A 76 0.14 8.95 -2.62
N ASN A 77 0.03 9.42 -1.38
CA ASN A 77 0.99 9.13 -0.32
C ASN A 77 0.38 9.18 1.09
N GLN A 78 -0.83 8.65 1.27
CA GLN A 78 -1.45 8.57 2.59
C GLN A 78 -1.04 7.30 3.32
N ASP A 79 -0.96 7.39 4.66
CA ASP A 79 -0.69 6.22 5.51
C ASP A 79 -1.87 5.24 5.48
N ILE A 80 -1.62 4.06 4.93
CA ILE A 80 -2.54 2.92 4.87
C ILE A 80 -1.96 1.69 5.58
N SER A 81 -1.01 1.88 6.48
CA SER A 81 -0.36 0.78 7.23
C SER A 81 -1.34 -0.03 8.06
N LYS A 82 -2.47 0.57 8.47
CA LYS A 82 -3.51 -0.09 9.26
C LYS A 82 -4.46 -0.97 8.44
N TRP A 83 -4.40 -0.93 7.12
CA TRP A 83 -5.25 -1.76 6.28
C TRP A 83 -5.01 -3.24 6.54
N ASP A 84 -6.08 -3.98 6.83
CA ASP A 84 -6.02 -5.44 6.88
C ASP A 84 -6.10 -6.01 5.46
N VAL A 85 -4.96 -6.40 4.93
CA VAL A 85 -4.80 -6.97 3.58
C VAL A 85 -4.68 -8.50 3.62
N SER A 86 -4.98 -9.13 4.73
CA SER A 86 -4.76 -10.57 4.95
C SER A 86 -5.54 -11.49 3.99
N LYS A 87 -6.60 -10.97 3.36
CA LYS A 87 -7.38 -11.70 2.34
C LYS A 87 -7.02 -11.33 0.90
N VAL A 88 -6.12 -10.39 0.69
CA VAL A 88 -5.78 -9.92 -0.66
C VAL A 88 -4.95 -10.96 -1.38
N THR A 89 -5.38 -11.29 -2.60
CA THR A 89 -4.74 -12.29 -3.47
C THR A 89 -4.11 -11.70 -4.73
N ASN A 90 -4.30 -10.41 -4.98
CA ASN A 90 -3.72 -9.71 -6.13
C ASN A 90 -3.41 -8.26 -5.79
N MET A 91 -2.13 -7.87 -5.92
CA MET A 91 -1.61 -6.52 -5.70
C MET A 91 -0.77 -6.04 -6.91
N LYS A 92 -0.98 -6.61 -8.10
CA LYS A 92 -0.25 -6.21 -9.31
C LYS A 92 -0.42 -4.72 -9.56
N TYR A 93 0.70 -4.04 -9.89
CA TYR A 93 0.69 -2.62 -10.22
C TYR A 93 0.10 -1.69 -9.16
N MET A 94 -0.09 -2.13 -7.91
CA MET A 94 -0.83 -1.38 -6.89
C MET A 94 -0.29 0.05 -6.69
N PHE A 95 1.03 0.23 -6.68
CA PHE A 95 1.71 1.53 -6.54
C PHE A 95 2.65 1.82 -7.71
N PHE A 96 2.36 1.26 -8.86
CA PHE A 96 3.20 1.44 -10.05
C PHE A 96 3.18 2.91 -10.49
N HIS A 97 4.36 3.54 -10.67
CA HIS A 97 4.49 4.97 -10.93
C HIS A 97 3.83 5.92 -9.92
N SER A 98 3.56 5.47 -8.71
CA SER A 98 3.01 6.27 -7.62
C SER A 98 4.12 6.95 -6.80
N ALA A 99 3.78 8.09 -6.17
CA ALA A 99 4.64 8.76 -5.20
C ALA A 99 4.63 8.09 -3.81
N PHE A 100 3.93 6.97 -3.64
CA PHE A 100 3.75 6.29 -2.36
C PHE A 100 5.09 5.90 -1.73
N ASP A 101 5.31 6.31 -0.46
CA ASP A 101 6.50 5.98 0.31
C ASP A 101 6.24 5.66 1.79
N GLN A 102 4.97 5.37 2.15
CA GLN A 102 4.61 5.03 3.53
C GLN A 102 5.00 3.60 3.89
N ASP A 103 5.24 3.36 5.19
CA ASP A 103 5.64 2.04 5.68
C ASP A 103 4.47 1.06 5.70
N ILE A 104 4.51 0.06 4.83
CA ILE A 104 3.58 -1.06 4.76
C ILE A 104 4.26 -2.41 4.99
N THR A 105 5.47 -2.40 5.54
CA THR A 105 6.23 -3.64 5.82
C THR A 105 5.54 -4.56 6.82
N GLY A 106 4.64 -4.02 7.64
CA GLY A 106 3.81 -4.78 8.59
C GLY A 106 2.60 -5.49 7.98
N TRP A 107 2.31 -5.33 6.70
CA TRP A 107 1.17 -6.00 6.09
C TRP A 107 1.29 -7.52 6.08
N ASN A 108 0.20 -8.22 6.45
CA ASN A 108 0.09 -9.65 6.29
C ASN A 108 -0.32 -10.00 4.85
N THR A 109 0.61 -10.48 4.05
CA THR A 109 0.41 -10.83 2.65
C THR A 109 0.43 -12.34 2.40
N ALA A 110 0.16 -13.14 3.43
CA ALA A 110 0.20 -14.60 3.35
C ALA A 110 -0.80 -15.20 2.33
N SER A 111 -1.85 -14.44 1.98
CA SER A 111 -2.84 -14.88 0.97
C SER A 111 -2.42 -14.64 -0.48
N LEU A 112 -1.30 -13.92 -0.74
CA LEU A 112 -0.77 -13.82 -2.09
C LEU A 112 -0.26 -15.18 -2.55
N PRO A 113 -0.78 -15.74 -3.65
CA PRO A 113 -0.50 -17.12 -4.02
C PRO A 113 0.93 -17.35 -4.57
N ASN A 114 1.56 -16.31 -5.07
CA ASN A 114 2.91 -16.36 -5.66
C ASN A 114 3.42 -14.95 -5.99
N ASP A 115 4.67 -14.85 -6.41
CA ASP A 115 5.33 -13.57 -6.74
C ASP A 115 4.64 -12.79 -7.88
N ARG A 116 3.92 -13.47 -8.76
CA ARG A 116 3.16 -12.81 -9.83
C ARG A 116 1.96 -12.03 -9.32
N ALA A 117 1.46 -12.36 -8.14
CA ALA A 117 0.35 -11.65 -7.52
C ALA A 117 0.71 -10.25 -7.04
N SER A 118 1.99 -9.92 -6.94
CA SER A 118 2.50 -8.58 -6.66
C SER A 118 3.34 -7.99 -7.80
N TYR A 119 3.18 -8.53 -9.02
CA TYR A 119 3.96 -8.13 -10.20
C TYR A 119 3.90 -6.61 -10.42
N ARG A 120 5.08 -5.97 -10.46
CA ARG A 120 5.24 -4.52 -10.62
C ARG A 120 4.42 -3.70 -9.62
N MET A 121 4.28 -4.18 -8.38
CA MET A 121 3.61 -3.45 -7.31
C MET A 121 4.20 -2.05 -7.15
N PHE A 122 5.50 -1.91 -7.32
CA PHE A 122 6.23 -0.63 -7.37
C PHE A 122 7.05 -0.52 -8.64
N THR A 123 7.40 0.72 -9.03
CA THR A 123 8.50 0.96 -9.99
C THR A 123 9.84 0.83 -9.27
N GLY A 124 10.89 0.43 -10.01
CA GLY A 124 12.20 0.20 -9.44
C GLY A 124 12.94 1.42 -8.93
N ASP A 125 12.57 2.57 -9.42
CA ASP A 125 13.06 3.87 -8.99
C ASP A 125 12.16 4.55 -7.97
N SER A 126 11.11 3.86 -7.48
CA SER A 126 10.19 4.43 -6.50
C SER A 126 10.90 4.80 -5.20
N ALA A 127 10.44 5.87 -4.55
CA ALA A 127 10.93 6.28 -3.25
C ALA A 127 10.74 5.17 -2.21
N TRP A 128 9.60 4.48 -2.28
CA TRP A 128 9.30 3.35 -1.43
C TRP A 128 10.33 2.23 -1.54
N TYR A 129 10.68 1.83 -2.77
CA TYR A 129 11.64 0.76 -3.00
C TYR A 129 13.04 1.12 -2.50
N ARG A 130 13.47 2.37 -2.66
CA ARG A 130 14.75 2.85 -2.11
C ARG A 130 14.80 2.83 -0.59
N LYS A 131 13.66 3.05 0.06
CA LYS A 131 13.57 3.17 1.51
C LYS A 131 13.36 1.83 2.21
N TYR A 132 12.54 0.96 1.64
CA TYR A 132 12.10 -0.30 2.23
C TYR A 132 12.47 -1.52 1.42
N GLY A 133 12.97 -1.35 0.21
CA GLY A 133 13.33 -2.43 -0.68
C GLY A 133 14.52 -3.23 -0.17
N ARG A 134 14.59 -4.48 -0.56
CA ARG A 134 15.57 -5.44 -0.09
C ARG A 134 16.98 -5.06 -0.53
N VAL A 135 17.91 -4.86 0.41
CA VAL A 135 19.34 -4.72 0.11
C VAL A 135 19.85 -6.04 -0.47
N GLY A 136 20.36 -5.99 -1.72
CA GLY A 136 20.95 -7.15 -2.38
C GLY A 136 20.15 -7.75 -3.54
N TRP A 137 19.02 -7.19 -3.91
CA TRP A 137 18.28 -7.59 -5.11
C TRP A 137 18.84 -6.86 -6.35
N SER A 138 19.65 -7.56 -7.14
CA SER A 138 20.26 -7.05 -8.38
C SER A 138 19.42 -7.31 -9.62
N GLY A 139 18.18 -7.75 -9.49
CA GLY A 139 17.33 -8.11 -10.61
C GLY A 139 16.38 -7.00 -11.02
N PHE A 140 16.70 -6.28 -12.10
CA PHE A 140 15.80 -5.32 -12.74
C PHE A 140 14.49 -5.93 -13.32
N GLY A 141 14.30 -7.24 -13.18
CA GLY A 141 13.19 -7.95 -13.80
C GLY A 141 11.91 -8.04 -12.98
N ASP A 142 12.03 -8.17 -11.68
CA ASP A 142 10.90 -8.53 -10.82
C ASP A 142 10.97 -7.76 -9.49
N MET A 143 10.56 -6.51 -9.50
CA MET A 143 10.46 -5.65 -8.32
C MET A 143 9.17 -5.95 -7.54
N ASN A 144 9.01 -7.21 -7.20
CA ASN A 144 7.74 -7.79 -6.87
C ASN A 144 7.88 -8.69 -5.67
N GLY A 145 8.59 -8.27 -4.66
CA GLY A 145 8.44 -9.01 -3.42
C GLY A 145 7.09 -8.62 -2.82
N PRO A 146 6.17 -9.56 -2.54
CA PRO A 146 5.14 -9.26 -1.57
C PRO A 146 5.81 -8.84 -0.27
N PRO A 147 5.18 -8.01 0.56
CA PRO A 147 5.68 -7.75 1.91
C PRO A 147 6.09 -9.02 2.67
N SER A 148 5.48 -10.18 2.41
CA SER A 148 5.90 -11.48 2.93
C SER A 148 7.31 -11.91 2.51
N ALA A 149 7.83 -11.43 1.37
CA ALA A 149 9.23 -11.65 1.00
C ALA A 149 10.21 -10.83 1.85
N TRP A 150 9.72 -9.86 2.59
CA TRP A 150 10.50 -9.09 3.56
C TRP A 150 10.47 -9.72 4.96
N HIS A 151 9.60 -10.68 5.21
CA HIS A 151 9.67 -11.50 6.40
C HIS A 151 10.93 -12.36 6.31
N ILE A 152 11.85 -12.09 7.22
CA ILE A 152 13.05 -12.88 7.39
C ILE A 152 12.63 -14.23 7.93
N THR A 153 12.43 -15.19 7.04
CA THR A 153 11.88 -16.50 7.38
C THR A 153 12.93 -17.51 7.80
N ASP A 154 14.22 -17.19 7.62
CA ASP A 154 15.29 -18.05 8.04
C ASP A 154 16.35 -17.34 8.91
N SER A 155 17.03 -18.11 9.74
CA SER A 155 18.02 -17.58 10.68
C SER A 155 19.29 -17.02 10.01
N ALA A 156 19.60 -17.44 8.79
CA ALA A 156 20.75 -16.92 8.04
C ALA A 156 20.45 -15.54 7.46
N ALA A 157 19.25 -15.36 6.90
CA ALA A 157 18.78 -14.05 6.43
C ALA A 157 18.66 -13.06 7.59
N LEU A 158 18.18 -13.49 8.77
CA LEU A 158 18.14 -12.65 9.97
C LEU A 158 19.53 -12.19 10.39
N LYS A 159 20.50 -13.10 10.47
CA LYS A 159 21.89 -12.76 10.82
C LYS A 159 22.49 -11.75 9.84
N THR A 160 22.23 -11.91 8.54
CA THR A 160 22.70 -10.99 7.51
C THR A 160 22.07 -9.61 7.65
N ALA A 161 20.76 -9.53 7.86
CA ALA A 161 20.04 -8.28 8.07
C ALA A 161 20.51 -7.53 9.32
N VAL A 162 20.68 -8.24 10.44
CA VAL A 162 21.22 -7.68 11.69
C VAL A 162 22.64 -7.16 11.49
N LYS A 163 23.52 -7.94 10.83
CA LYS A 163 24.89 -7.54 10.53
C LYS A 163 24.93 -6.24 9.70
N ASN A 164 24.09 -6.16 8.66
CA ASN A 164 24.02 -4.98 7.80
C ASN A 164 23.46 -3.77 8.56
N CYS A 165 22.47 -3.96 9.40
CA CYS A 165 21.91 -2.92 10.25
C CYS A 165 22.97 -2.36 11.22
N LEU A 166 23.71 -3.22 11.89
CA LEU A 166 24.78 -2.83 12.82
C LEU A 166 25.95 -2.14 12.12
N ALA A 167 26.29 -2.55 10.90
CA ALA A 167 27.34 -1.92 10.10
C ALA A 167 26.96 -0.52 9.59
N ALA A 168 25.66 -0.23 9.50
CA ALA A 168 25.14 1.07 9.03
C ALA A 168 25.03 2.11 10.18
N VAL A 169 25.20 1.73 11.45
CA VAL A 169 25.22 2.65 12.59
C VAL A 169 26.63 3.23 12.71
N PRO A 170 26.83 4.55 12.51
CA PRO A 170 28.13 5.15 12.77
C PRO A 170 28.47 4.97 14.24
N THR A 171 29.60 4.31 14.52
CA THR A 171 30.20 4.33 15.87
C THR A 171 30.69 5.74 16.12
N GLY A 172 29.90 6.56 16.84
CA GLY A 172 30.32 7.86 17.32
C GLY A 172 31.37 7.75 18.38
#